data_dc32e7d5947d488b3778d0434d3cc47f
#
_entry.id   dc32e7d5947d488b3778d0434d3cc47f
#
_cell.length_a   1.000
_cell.length_b   1.000
_cell.length_c   1.000
_cell.angle_alpha   90.00
_cell.angle_beta   90.00
_cell.angle_gamma   90.00
#
_symmetry.space_group_name_H-M   'P 1'
#
loop_
_entity.id
_entity.type
_entity.pdbx_description
1 polymer ?
#
loop_
_entity_poly.entity_id
_entity_poly.type
_entity_poly.pdbx_seq_one_letter_code
_entity_poly.pdbx_strand_id
1 'polypeptide(L)'
;FGRTKTDREIDRTVYIAYDRSKADYTDGSRINAQALSANFIWTYRRFNSTTFPTRGYGVGIEVGGGMTLHPRRIPFTRVVGRYLGFLSLDDSLGQGLRDALPLPSQIKAAATGQAAAASDASDDLQRQAAAALRQRQRRNGELVFRIEGAGVYTKSDAVIPPNLLFLAGGDTTVRGYGYQELGVANANGIVVPGRYLVTGSVEYRRPIFRAGKRTSWDSVAYVDAGAVADAPSGLHPLRIGIGTGALYRSPVGPIQMSVAYGLYTHKLRLHLNLGFTF
;
A
#
# COMPACT_ATOMS: atom_id res chain seq x y z
N PHE A 1 11.57 -19.21 -7.44
CA PHE A 1 11.21 -19.44 -8.85
C PHE A 1 9.75 -19.08 -9.05
N GLY A 2 9.43 -18.29 -10.09
CA GLY A 2 8.06 -17.85 -10.32
C GLY A 2 7.76 -17.52 -11.78
N ARG A 3 6.47 -17.35 -12.09
CA ARG A 3 5.96 -16.92 -13.38
C ARG A 3 4.97 -15.76 -13.18
N THR A 4 5.16 -14.70 -13.94
CA THR A 4 4.23 -13.56 -14.01
C THR A 4 3.55 -13.55 -15.36
N LYS A 5 2.23 -13.33 -15.34
CA LYS A 5 1.42 -13.01 -16.52
C LYS A 5 0.79 -11.64 -16.30
N THR A 6 1.13 -10.71 -17.18
CA THR A 6 0.62 -9.33 -17.15
C THR A 6 -0.36 -9.15 -18.31
N ASP A 7 -1.57 -8.74 -17.97
CA ASP A 7 -2.56 -8.18 -18.89
C ASP A 7 -2.68 -6.68 -18.58
N ARG A 8 -3.32 -5.87 -19.45
CA ARG A 8 -3.39 -4.39 -19.32
C ARG A 8 -3.74 -3.87 -17.92
N GLU A 9 -4.71 -4.51 -17.25
CA GLU A 9 -5.22 -4.10 -15.94
C GLU A 9 -4.91 -5.12 -14.83
N ILE A 10 -4.42 -6.32 -15.19
CA ILE A 10 -4.29 -7.46 -14.27
C ILE A 10 -2.89 -8.03 -14.33
N ASP A 11 -2.25 -8.14 -13.17
CA ASP A 11 -1.03 -8.91 -13.01
C ASP A 11 -1.31 -10.14 -12.14
N ARG A 12 -0.80 -11.29 -12.57
CA ARG A 12 -0.87 -12.55 -11.83
C ARG A 12 0.53 -13.12 -11.71
N THR A 13 0.97 -13.34 -10.50
CA THR A 13 2.28 -13.93 -10.22
C THR A 13 2.10 -15.14 -9.34
N VAL A 14 2.71 -16.25 -9.75
CA VAL A 14 2.85 -17.47 -8.92
C VAL A 14 4.32 -17.71 -8.70
N TYR A 15 4.72 -17.93 -7.46
CA TYR A 15 6.11 -18.23 -7.16
C TYR A 15 6.26 -19.14 -5.93
N ILE A 16 7.37 -19.86 -5.91
CA ILE A 16 7.83 -20.63 -4.75
C ILE A 16 9.01 -19.89 -4.14
N ALA A 17 8.99 -19.69 -2.83
CA ALA A 17 10.04 -19.04 -2.08
C ALA A 17 10.59 -19.94 -0.98
N TYR A 18 11.91 -19.97 -0.86
CA TYR A 18 12.60 -20.48 0.30
C TYR A 18 13.17 -19.30 1.08
N ASP A 19 12.70 -19.11 2.30
CA ASP A 19 13.10 -18.04 3.18
C ASP A 19 13.97 -18.57 4.30
N ARG A 20 15.14 -17.94 4.49
CA ARG A 20 16.04 -18.20 5.60
C ARG A 20 16.41 -16.89 6.25
N SER A 21 16.06 -16.74 7.52
CA SER A 21 16.38 -15.57 8.30
C SER A 21 17.19 -15.93 9.53
N LYS A 22 18.27 -15.17 9.73
CA LYS A 22 19.00 -15.11 11.00
C LYS A 22 18.90 -13.67 11.46
N ALA A 23 18.30 -13.44 12.59
CA ALA A 23 18.19 -12.11 13.20
C ALA A 23 18.79 -12.16 14.61
N ASP A 24 19.78 -11.32 14.86
CA ASP A 24 20.34 -11.07 16.18
C ASP A 24 19.77 -9.73 16.66
N TYR A 25 19.02 -9.77 17.74
CA TYR A 25 18.45 -8.55 18.33
C TYR A 25 19.40 -7.96 19.38
N THR A 26 19.24 -6.67 19.65
CA THR A 26 20.08 -5.94 20.61
C THR A 26 19.98 -6.45 22.05
N ASP A 27 18.95 -7.22 22.37
CA ASP A 27 18.76 -7.90 23.65
C ASP A 27 19.47 -9.26 23.74
N GLY A 28 20.26 -9.63 22.71
CA GLY A 28 20.95 -10.93 22.62
C GLY A 28 20.06 -12.08 22.18
N SER A 29 18.76 -11.85 21.95
CA SER A 29 17.89 -12.89 21.40
C SER A 29 18.23 -13.15 19.93
N ARG A 30 18.20 -14.44 19.53
CA ARG A 30 18.52 -14.88 18.17
C ARG A 30 17.36 -15.65 17.58
N ILE A 31 16.95 -15.24 16.39
CA ILE A 31 15.99 -16.00 15.58
C ILE A 31 16.76 -16.64 14.42
N ASN A 32 16.64 -17.96 14.31
CA ASN A 32 17.05 -18.70 13.12
C ASN A 32 15.81 -19.45 12.62
N ALA A 33 15.24 -18.95 11.54
CA ALA A 33 14.01 -19.51 10.98
C ALA A 33 14.18 -19.78 9.49
N GLN A 34 13.57 -20.87 9.04
CA GLN A 34 13.52 -21.26 7.64
C GLN A 34 12.12 -21.65 7.26
N ALA A 35 11.70 -21.29 6.07
CA ALA A 35 10.36 -21.62 5.55
C ALA A 35 10.42 -21.86 4.04
N LEU A 36 9.51 -22.70 3.57
CA LEU A 36 9.21 -22.91 2.16
C LEU A 36 7.75 -22.54 1.94
N SER A 37 7.46 -21.72 0.95
CA SER A 37 6.10 -21.28 0.62
C SER A 37 5.84 -21.27 -0.87
N ALA A 38 4.57 -21.50 -1.23
CA ALA A 38 4.02 -21.23 -2.55
C ALA A 38 3.08 -20.04 -2.43
N ASN A 39 3.24 -19.05 -3.31
CA ASN A 39 2.57 -17.77 -3.21
C ASN A 39 1.89 -17.42 -4.54
N PHE A 40 0.73 -16.80 -4.43
CA PHE A 40 -0.03 -16.24 -5.53
C PHE A 40 -0.28 -14.76 -5.25
N ILE A 41 0.09 -13.90 -6.21
CA ILE A 41 -0.22 -12.46 -6.19
C ILE A 41 -1.16 -12.18 -7.34
N TRP A 42 -2.24 -11.51 -7.04
CA TRP A 42 -3.17 -10.95 -8.00
C TRP A 42 -3.30 -9.45 -7.78
N THR A 43 -3.09 -8.66 -8.84
CA THR A 43 -3.21 -7.21 -8.81
C THR A 43 -4.10 -6.74 -9.95
N TYR A 44 -5.09 -5.95 -9.63
CA TYR A 44 -5.96 -5.27 -10.59
C TYR A 44 -5.80 -3.77 -10.46
N ARG A 45 -5.56 -3.07 -11.59
CA ARG A 45 -5.34 -1.62 -11.61
C ARG A 45 -6.17 -0.98 -12.71
N ARG A 46 -7.01 -0.04 -12.32
CA ARG A 46 -7.83 0.75 -13.23
C ARG A 46 -7.69 2.23 -12.90
N PHE A 47 -6.64 2.84 -13.43
CA PHE A 47 -6.36 4.25 -13.24
C PHE A 47 -6.52 5.02 -14.55
N ASN A 48 -6.95 6.29 -14.46
CA ASN A 48 -7.06 7.17 -15.62
C ASN A 48 -5.70 7.67 -16.17
N SER A 49 -4.62 7.48 -15.42
CA SER A 49 -3.24 7.82 -15.80
C SER A 49 -2.28 6.92 -15.03
N THR A 50 -1.18 6.53 -15.66
CA THR A 50 -0.12 5.72 -15.03
C THR A 50 0.84 6.57 -14.20
N THR A 51 1.11 7.81 -14.60
CA THR A 51 2.10 8.67 -13.94
C THR A 51 1.48 9.54 -12.86
N PHE A 52 0.29 10.10 -13.09
CA PHE A 52 -0.43 10.96 -12.15
C PHE A 52 -1.90 10.60 -12.11
N PRO A 53 -2.24 9.46 -11.50
CA PRO A 53 -3.64 9.07 -11.38
C PRO A 53 -4.39 10.07 -10.51
N THR A 54 -5.60 10.39 -10.91
CA THR A 54 -6.50 11.31 -10.21
C THR A 54 -7.89 10.70 -10.06
N ARG A 55 -8.11 9.56 -10.70
CA ARG A 55 -9.31 8.74 -10.62
C ARG A 55 -8.96 7.28 -10.81
N GLY A 56 -9.77 6.44 -10.22
CA GLY A 56 -9.66 5.00 -10.35
C GLY A 56 -9.14 4.35 -9.07
N TYR A 57 -8.90 3.06 -9.17
CA TYR A 57 -8.48 2.27 -8.04
C TYR A 57 -7.57 1.11 -8.46
N GLY A 58 -6.83 0.61 -7.48
CA GLY A 58 -6.07 -0.62 -7.55
C GLY A 58 -6.40 -1.52 -6.37
N VAL A 59 -6.47 -2.82 -6.63
CA VAL A 59 -6.64 -3.87 -5.61
C VAL A 59 -5.54 -4.89 -5.79
N GLY A 60 -4.85 -5.22 -4.72
CA GLY A 60 -3.85 -6.27 -4.68
C GLY A 60 -4.21 -7.31 -3.63
N ILE A 61 -4.11 -8.58 -3.98
CA ILE A 61 -4.28 -9.70 -3.06
C ILE A 61 -3.08 -10.62 -3.21
N GLU A 62 -2.44 -10.95 -2.09
CA GLU A 62 -1.40 -11.95 -2.02
C GLU A 62 -1.84 -13.04 -1.05
N VAL A 63 -1.78 -14.29 -1.50
CA VAL A 63 -2.06 -15.47 -0.67
C VAL A 63 -0.89 -16.43 -0.81
N GLY A 64 -0.29 -16.77 0.33
CA GLY A 64 0.80 -17.75 0.40
C GLY A 64 0.49 -18.84 1.39
N GLY A 65 0.84 -20.07 1.06
CA GLY A 65 0.80 -21.20 1.95
C GLY A 65 2.17 -21.87 2.02
N GLY A 66 2.57 -22.30 3.21
CA GLY A 66 3.89 -22.87 3.37
C GLY A 66 4.09 -23.64 4.66
N MET A 67 5.31 -24.03 4.88
CA MET A 67 5.75 -24.76 6.08
C MET A 67 7.06 -24.17 6.59
N THR A 68 7.14 -23.90 7.88
CA THR A 68 8.44 -23.66 8.52
C THR A 68 9.26 -24.94 8.48
N LEU A 69 10.57 -24.84 8.29
CA LEU A 69 11.47 -25.98 8.21
C LEU A 69 12.38 -26.09 9.45
N HIS A 70 12.70 -24.95 10.04
CA HIS A 70 13.53 -24.84 11.22
C HIS A 70 12.96 -23.74 12.15
N PRO A 71 12.91 -23.94 13.48
CA PRO A 71 13.33 -25.13 14.25
C PRO A 71 12.32 -26.29 14.18
N ARG A 72 11.08 -26.05 13.81
CA ARG A 72 10.03 -27.07 13.69
C ARG A 72 9.27 -26.94 12.38
N ARG A 73 8.71 -28.04 11.89
CA ARG A 73 7.85 -28.05 10.70
C ARG A 73 6.41 -27.76 11.10
N ILE A 74 5.97 -26.53 10.86
CA ILE A 74 4.63 -26.05 11.18
C ILE A 74 4.05 -25.35 9.95
N PRO A 75 2.83 -25.72 9.52
CA PRO A 75 2.18 -25.05 8.39
C PRO A 75 1.77 -23.63 8.74
N PHE A 76 1.83 -22.73 7.76
CA PHE A 76 1.33 -21.38 7.86
C PHE A 76 0.65 -20.93 6.56
N THR A 77 -0.23 -19.95 6.69
CA THR A 77 -0.85 -19.23 5.58
C THR A 77 -0.64 -17.75 5.78
N ARG A 78 -0.19 -17.06 4.73
CA ARG A 78 0.00 -15.62 4.71
C ARG A 78 -0.97 -14.99 3.72
N VAL A 79 -1.68 -13.96 4.14
CA VAL A 79 -2.62 -13.21 3.30
C VAL A 79 -2.31 -11.73 3.43
N VAL A 80 -2.26 -11.02 2.30
CA VAL A 80 -2.12 -9.55 2.25
C VAL A 80 -3.15 -9.02 1.28
N GLY A 81 -3.92 -8.03 1.71
CA GLY A 81 -4.85 -7.28 0.89
C GLY A 81 -4.46 -5.82 0.86
N ARG A 82 -4.41 -5.21 -0.33
CA ARG A 82 -4.08 -3.80 -0.55
C ARG A 82 -5.15 -3.13 -1.40
N TYR A 83 -5.44 -1.90 -1.07
CA TYR A 83 -6.33 -1.04 -1.84
C TYR A 83 -5.73 0.35 -1.97
N LEU A 84 -5.78 0.92 -3.18
CA LEU A 84 -5.43 2.29 -3.49
C LEU A 84 -6.53 2.91 -4.35
N GLY A 85 -7.14 4.01 -3.89
CA GLY A 85 -8.20 4.70 -4.61
C GLY A 85 -7.91 6.19 -4.77
N PHE A 86 -8.32 6.74 -5.92
CA PHE A 86 -8.25 8.16 -6.24
C PHE A 86 -9.63 8.71 -6.52
N LEU A 87 -10.07 9.69 -5.76
CA LEU A 87 -11.34 10.39 -5.89
C LEU A 87 -11.09 11.85 -6.25
N SER A 88 -11.51 12.26 -7.44
CA SER A 88 -11.47 13.65 -7.85
C SER A 88 -12.60 14.45 -7.19
N LEU A 89 -12.27 15.61 -6.62
CA LEU A 89 -13.24 16.53 -6.04
C LEU A 89 -13.82 17.56 -7.03
N ASP A 90 -13.33 17.56 -8.27
CA ASP A 90 -13.87 18.38 -9.36
C ASP A 90 -15.07 17.72 -10.06
N ASP A 91 -15.35 16.47 -9.75
CA ASP A 91 -16.47 15.71 -10.28
C ASP A 91 -17.65 15.68 -9.29
N SER A 92 -18.83 15.32 -9.76
CA SER A 92 -19.91 15.03 -8.81
C SER A 92 -19.49 13.90 -7.88
N LEU A 93 -19.71 14.05 -6.57
CA LEU A 93 -19.34 13.05 -5.56
C LEU A 93 -19.80 11.63 -5.92
N GLY A 94 -20.98 11.52 -6.57
CA GLY A 94 -21.51 10.21 -7.00
C GLY A 94 -20.72 9.55 -8.12
N GLN A 95 -20.18 10.33 -9.08
CA GLN A 95 -19.29 9.79 -10.13
C GLN A 95 -17.92 9.46 -9.58
N GLY A 96 -17.34 10.36 -8.78
CA GLY A 96 -16.04 10.14 -8.17
C GLY A 96 -16.01 8.89 -7.29
N LEU A 97 -17.04 8.64 -6.49
CA LEU A 97 -17.16 7.43 -5.67
C LEU A 97 -17.25 6.15 -6.51
N ARG A 98 -18.03 6.17 -7.61
CA ARG A 98 -18.12 5.01 -8.51
C ARG A 98 -16.78 4.68 -9.19
N ASP A 99 -16.00 5.70 -9.49
CA ASP A 99 -14.68 5.55 -10.11
C ASP A 99 -13.61 5.10 -9.12
N ALA A 100 -13.76 5.44 -7.84
CA ALA A 100 -12.82 5.09 -6.78
C ALA A 100 -13.12 3.75 -6.10
N LEU A 101 -14.37 3.26 -6.15
CA LEU A 101 -14.75 2.03 -5.49
C LEU A 101 -14.86 0.86 -6.49
N PRO A 102 -14.31 -0.32 -6.15
CA PRO A 102 -14.45 -1.49 -6.98
C PRO A 102 -15.89 -2.01 -6.97
N LEU A 103 -16.54 -2.04 -8.12
CA LEU A 103 -17.84 -2.70 -8.23
C LEU A 103 -17.65 -4.23 -8.20
N PRO A 104 -18.50 -4.99 -7.47
CA PRO A 104 -18.39 -6.46 -7.38
C PRO A 104 -18.36 -7.16 -8.75
N SER A 105 -19.12 -6.65 -9.73
CA SER A 105 -19.12 -7.14 -11.10
C SER A 105 -17.78 -6.94 -11.82
N GLN A 106 -17.08 -5.84 -11.56
CA GLN A 106 -15.78 -5.54 -12.15
C GLN A 106 -14.69 -6.42 -11.56
N ILE A 107 -14.71 -6.65 -10.25
CA ILE A 107 -13.78 -7.58 -9.57
C ILE A 107 -14.02 -9.01 -10.11
N LYS A 108 -15.27 -9.44 -10.25
CA LYS A 108 -15.61 -10.76 -10.81
C LYS A 108 -15.12 -10.91 -12.25
N ALA A 109 -15.37 -9.92 -13.12
CA ALA A 109 -14.91 -9.92 -14.50
C ALA A 109 -13.38 -9.94 -14.59
N ALA A 110 -12.69 -9.19 -13.75
CA ALA A 110 -11.24 -9.18 -13.65
C ALA A 110 -10.68 -10.54 -13.18
N ALA A 111 -11.30 -11.17 -12.18
CA ALA A 111 -10.89 -12.47 -11.68
C ALA A 111 -11.06 -13.59 -12.71
N THR A 112 -12.13 -13.54 -13.53
CA THR A 112 -12.42 -14.54 -14.58
C THR A 112 -11.68 -14.28 -15.89
N GLY A 113 -10.96 -13.17 -16.03
CA GLY A 113 -10.25 -12.82 -17.28
C GLY A 113 -11.13 -12.27 -18.40
N GLN A 114 -12.42 -11.99 -18.13
CA GLN A 114 -13.35 -11.43 -19.10
C GLN A 114 -13.19 -9.92 -19.33
N ALA A 115 -12.37 -9.25 -18.53
CA ALA A 115 -12.15 -7.80 -18.60
C ALA A 115 -11.27 -7.34 -19.79
N ALA A 116 -10.74 -8.27 -20.61
CA ALA A 116 -9.75 -7.97 -21.65
C ALA A 116 -10.34 -7.97 -23.06
N ALA A 117 -11.49 -7.32 -23.28
CA ALA A 117 -11.97 -7.10 -24.65
C ALA A 117 -11.54 -5.70 -25.13
N ALA A 118 -10.57 -5.71 -26.04
CA ALA A 118 -10.22 -4.71 -27.05
C ALA A 118 -10.51 -3.22 -26.74
N SER A 119 -9.48 -2.49 -26.37
CA SER A 119 -9.36 -1.09 -26.72
C SER A 119 -8.07 -0.91 -27.54
N ASP A 120 -8.17 -0.34 -28.73
CA ASP A 120 -7.04 -0.05 -29.61
C ASP A 120 -6.08 0.97 -28.94
N ALA A 121 -4.79 0.88 -29.30
CA ALA A 121 -3.75 1.78 -28.77
C ALA A 121 -4.07 3.28 -29.02
N SER A 122 -4.86 3.59 -30.06
CA SER A 122 -5.39 4.92 -30.37
C SER A 122 -6.36 5.43 -29.29
N ASP A 123 -7.22 4.56 -28.75
CA ASP A 123 -8.16 4.93 -27.69
C ASP A 123 -7.45 5.21 -26.36
N ASP A 124 -6.39 4.49 -26.07
CA ASP A 124 -5.58 4.71 -24.86
C ASP A 124 -4.83 6.04 -24.90
N LEU A 125 -4.29 6.42 -26.08
CA LEU A 125 -3.66 7.73 -26.30
C LEU A 125 -4.67 8.88 -26.20
N GLN A 126 -5.87 8.73 -26.77
CA GLN A 126 -6.93 9.73 -26.65
C GLN A 126 -7.42 9.89 -25.22
N ARG A 127 -7.58 8.77 -24.48
CA ARG A 127 -7.94 8.80 -23.04
C ARG A 127 -6.86 9.50 -22.19
N GLN A 128 -5.58 9.24 -22.46
CA GLN A 128 -4.47 9.88 -21.77
C GLN A 128 -4.41 11.39 -22.08
N ALA A 129 -4.60 11.79 -23.34
CA ALA A 129 -4.65 13.19 -23.74
C ALA A 129 -5.83 13.93 -23.10
N ALA A 130 -7.03 13.31 -23.11
CA ALA A 130 -8.22 13.86 -22.46
C ALA A 130 -8.04 13.96 -20.94
N ALA A 131 -7.40 12.98 -20.31
CA ALA A 131 -7.06 13.01 -18.89
C ALA A 131 -6.08 14.15 -18.56
N ALA A 132 -5.06 14.35 -19.40
CA ALA A 132 -4.09 15.45 -19.24
C ALA A 132 -4.75 16.83 -19.36
N LEU A 133 -5.67 17.01 -20.32
CA LEU A 133 -6.42 18.26 -20.46
C LEU A 133 -7.34 18.54 -19.27
N ARG A 134 -8.10 17.54 -18.83
CA ARG A 134 -8.95 17.65 -17.64
C ARG A 134 -8.13 17.92 -16.38
N GLN A 135 -6.93 17.34 -16.27
CA GLN A 135 -6.02 17.56 -15.15
C GLN A 135 -5.55 19.02 -15.04
N ARG A 136 -5.37 19.71 -16.19
CA ARG A 136 -5.02 21.15 -16.22
C ARG A 136 -6.14 22.07 -15.72
N GLN A 137 -7.40 21.63 -15.78
CA GLN A 137 -8.59 22.41 -15.40
C GLN A 137 -8.99 22.20 -13.95
N ARG A 138 -8.46 21.18 -13.26
CA ARG A 138 -8.83 20.83 -11.89
C ARG A 138 -8.37 21.87 -10.89
N ARG A 139 -9.29 22.29 -10.00
CA ARG A 139 -9.04 23.29 -8.95
C ARG A 139 -9.26 22.76 -7.54
N ASN A 140 -10.20 21.81 -7.36
CA ASN A 140 -10.63 21.35 -6.03
C ASN A 140 -9.71 20.23 -5.48
N GLY A 141 -8.93 19.60 -6.36
CA GLY A 141 -7.98 18.56 -5.97
C GLY A 141 -8.58 17.15 -5.94
N GLU A 142 -7.94 16.29 -5.19
CA GLU A 142 -8.25 14.86 -5.12
C GLU A 142 -8.05 14.28 -3.72
N LEU A 143 -8.84 13.27 -3.38
CA LEU A 143 -8.60 12.41 -2.22
C LEU A 143 -7.95 11.13 -2.67
N VAL A 144 -6.94 10.71 -1.93
CA VAL A 144 -6.26 9.43 -2.13
C VAL A 144 -6.49 8.57 -0.90
N PHE A 145 -6.96 7.34 -1.10
CA PHE A 145 -7.21 6.37 -0.06
C PHE A 145 -6.25 5.21 -0.24
N ARG A 146 -5.57 4.82 0.83
CA ARG A 146 -4.71 3.65 0.86
C ARG A 146 -5.09 2.80 2.06
N ILE A 147 -5.32 1.51 1.85
CA ILE A 147 -5.64 0.55 2.90
C ILE A 147 -4.81 -0.70 2.66
N GLU A 148 -4.21 -1.22 3.71
CA GLU A 148 -3.55 -2.51 3.71
C GLU A 148 -3.96 -3.30 4.95
N GLY A 149 -4.31 -4.56 4.73
CA GLY A 149 -4.57 -5.53 5.78
C GLY A 149 -3.80 -6.80 5.50
N ALA A 150 -3.13 -7.35 6.51
CA ALA A 150 -2.33 -8.55 6.33
C ALA A 150 -2.35 -9.44 7.58
N GLY A 151 -2.16 -10.74 7.35
CA GLY A 151 -2.12 -11.71 8.44
C GLY A 151 -1.33 -12.97 8.10
N VAL A 152 -0.65 -13.51 9.11
CA VAL A 152 -0.03 -14.83 9.09
C VAL A 152 -0.74 -15.74 10.08
N TYR A 153 -1.38 -16.75 9.54
CA TYR A 153 -2.16 -17.73 10.28
C TYR A 153 -1.35 -19.01 10.48
N THR A 154 -1.04 -19.34 11.72
CA THR A 154 -0.22 -20.49 12.09
C THR A 154 -0.45 -20.83 13.57
N LYS A 155 0.12 -21.92 14.04
CA LYS A 155 0.12 -22.27 15.48
C LYS A 155 0.94 -21.25 16.28
N SER A 156 0.63 -21.10 17.57
CA SER A 156 1.28 -20.12 18.46
C SER A 156 2.78 -20.36 18.64
N ASP A 157 3.21 -21.63 18.62
CA ASP A 157 4.59 -22.06 18.78
C ASP A 157 5.43 -22.02 17.47
N ALA A 158 4.84 -21.58 16.37
CA ALA A 158 5.53 -21.48 15.10
C ALA A 158 6.51 -20.29 15.10
N VAL A 159 7.76 -20.57 14.75
CA VAL A 159 8.78 -19.54 14.51
C VAL A 159 8.78 -19.22 13.02
N ILE A 160 8.15 -18.10 12.66
CA ILE A 160 8.07 -17.63 11.29
C ILE A 160 9.28 -16.75 10.98
N PRO A 161 9.93 -16.89 9.80
CA PRO A 161 10.96 -15.95 9.37
C PRO A 161 10.49 -14.49 9.46
N PRO A 162 11.25 -13.56 10.08
CA PRO A 162 10.85 -12.16 10.25
C PRO A 162 10.47 -11.43 8.95
N ASN A 163 11.04 -11.80 7.82
CA ASN A 163 10.71 -11.24 6.50
C ASN A 163 9.32 -11.64 5.98
N LEU A 164 8.67 -12.64 6.57
CA LEU A 164 7.29 -13.03 6.26
C LEU A 164 6.27 -12.38 7.22
N LEU A 165 6.74 -11.74 8.28
CA LEU A 165 5.96 -11.00 9.26
C LEU A 165 5.89 -9.50 8.90
N PHE A 166 5.20 -8.71 9.71
CA PHE A 166 4.88 -7.33 9.38
C PHE A 166 5.45 -6.34 10.37
N LEU A 167 5.91 -5.21 9.83
CA LEU A 167 6.25 -3.99 10.54
C LEU A 167 5.57 -2.82 9.82
N ALA A 168 5.26 -1.76 10.53
CA ALA A 168 4.74 -0.52 9.97
C ALA A 168 5.53 0.70 10.49
N GLY A 169 5.20 1.88 9.98
CA GLY A 169 5.92 3.13 10.22
C GLY A 169 6.81 3.50 9.04
N GLY A 170 6.94 4.78 8.81
CA GLY A 170 7.69 5.36 7.69
C GLY A 170 6.80 5.81 6.54
N ASP A 171 7.43 6.14 5.42
CA ASP A 171 6.83 6.88 4.29
C ASP A 171 5.71 6.11 3.57
N THR A 172 5.77 4.78 3.59
CA THR A 172 4.86 3.92 2.83
C THR A 172 3.66 3.43 3.63
N THR A 173 3.70 3.50 4.97
CA THR A 173 2.65 2.96 5.84
C THR A 173 2.02 4.03 6.75
N VAL A 174 2.65 4.36 7.88
CA VAL A 174 2.15 5.34 8.84
C VAL A 174 3.20 6.43 9.04
N ARG A 175 3.03 7.56 8.36
CA ARG A 175 3.92 8.72 8.48
C ARG A 175 3.77 9.37 9.87
N GLY A 176 4.83 10.00 10.38
CA GLY A 176 4.92 10.47 11.78
C GLY A 176 5.57 9.46 12.71
N TYR A 177 5.76 8.21 12.23
CA TYR A 177 6.55 7.17 12.88
C TYR A 177 7.79 6.86 12.05
N GLY A 178 8.87 6.43 12.69
CA GLY A 178 10.08 6.02 11.98
C GLY A 178 9.88 4.76 11.15
N TYR A 179 10.83 4.50 10.26
CA TYR A 179 10.83 3.29 9.45
C TYR A 179 10.82 2.05 10.34
N GLN A 180 9.81 1.18 10.17
CA GLN A 180 9.61 -0.04 10.93
C GLN A 180 9.49 0.17 12.47
N GLU A 181 9.09 1.35 12.91
CA GLU A 181 8.94 1.66 14.35
C GLU A 181 7.68 1.04 14.97
N LEU A 182 6.71 0.64 14.17
CA LEU A 182 5.47 0.01 14.62
C LEU A 182 5.53 -1.51 14.43
N GLY A 183 5.53 -2.23 15.54
CA GLY A 183 5.58 -3.68 15.62
C GLY A 183 5.10 -4.16 16.98
N VAL A 184 5.45 -5.37 17.34
CA VAL A 184 5.16 -5.97 18.64
C VAL A 184 6.36 -5.76 19.56
N ALA A 185 6.14 -5.29 20.79
CA ALA A 185 7.19 -5.23 21.79
C ALA A 185 7.45 -6.62 22.37
N ASN A 186 8.70 -7.09 22.29
CA ASN A 186 9.10 -8.32 22.98
C ASN A 186 9.23 -8.08 24.50
N ALA A 187 9.58 -9.12 25.26
CA ALA A 187 9.73 -9.05 26.72
C ALA A 187 10.75 -7.99 27.19
N ASN A 188 11.70 -7.62 26.34
CA ASN A 188 12.74 -6.62 26.62
C ASN A 188 12.40 -5.23 26.06
N GLY A 189 11.16 -5.03 25.54
CA GLY A 189 10.70 -3.76 25.00
C GLY A 189 11.20 -3.44 23.58
N ILE A 190 11.88 -4.38 22.91
CA ILE A 190 12.35 -4.22 21.54
C ILE A 190 11.22 -4.48 20.56
N VAL A 191 11.09 -3.62 19.56
CA VAL A 191 10.10 -3.78 18.48
C VAL A 191 10.53 -4.90 17.54
N VAL A 192 9.66 -5.90 17.41
CA VAL A 192 9.82 -7.04 16.49
C VAL A 192 8.63 -7.13 15.55
N PRO A 193 8.78 -7.78 14.38
CA PRO A 193 7.66 -7.98 13.46
C PRO A 193 6.53 -8.80 14.06
N GLY A 194 5.28 -8.40 13.79
CA GLY A 194 4.07 -9.09 14.24
C GLY A 194 3.37 -9.86 13.12
N ARG A 195 2.43 -10.72 13.49
CA ARG A 195 1.69 -11.60 12.58
C ARG A 195 0.55 -10.91 11.83
N TYR A 196 0.02 -9.81 12.36
CA TYR A 196 -1.11 -9.10 11.80
C TYR A 196 -0.77 -7.62 11.62
N LEU A 197 -1.21 -7.07 10.50
CA LEU A 197 -1.03 -5.67 10.12
C LEU A 197 -2.36 -5.09 9.66
N VAL A 198 -2.65 -3.88 10.07
CA VAL A 198 -3.62 -3.01 9.43
C VAL A 198 -3.04 -1.61 9.29
N THR A 199 -3.14 -1.03 8.10
CA THR A 199 -2.81 0.37 7.86
C THR A 199 -3.85 1.02 6.98
N GLY A 200 -4.07 2.31 7.19
CA GLY A 200 -4.95 3.13 6.36
C GLY A 200 -4.42 4.55 6.26
N SER A 201 -4.66 5.18 5.13
CA SER A 201 -4.27 6.56 4.84
C SER A 201 -5.36 7.25 4.06
N VAL A 202 -5.68 8.48 4.45
CA VAL A 202 -6.50 9.40 3.67
C VAL A 202 -5.65 10.63 3.42
N GLU A 203 -5.45 10.97 2.15
CA GLU A 203 -4.61 12.07 1.74
C GLU A 203 -5.39 13.00 0.80
N TYR A 204 -5.42 14.29 1.11
CA TYR A 204 -5.96 15.34 0.28
C TYR A 204 -4.84 16.05 -0.46
N ARG A 205 -4.93 16.09 -1.78
CA ARG A 205 -4.00 16.78 -2.68
C ARG A 205 -4.71 17.91 -3.38
N ARG A 206 -4.18 19.13 -3.29
CA ARG A 206 -4.76 20.32 -3.93
C ARG A 206 -3.72 20.99 -4.84
N PRO A 207 -4.05 21.22 -6.13
CA PRO A 207 -3.16 21.96 -7.04
C PRO A 207 -2.89 23.38 -6.56
N ILE A 208 -1.65 23.82 -6.70
CA ILE A 208 -1.23 25.20 -6.42
C ILE A 208 -1.28 26.00 -7.73
N PHE A 209 -1.97 27.13 -7.68
CA PHE A 209 -2.07 28.08 -8.80
C PHE A 209 -1.25 29.34 -8.52
N ARG A 210 -0.56 29.83 -9.57
CA ARG A 210 0.12 31.13 -9.55
C ARG A 210 -0.29 31.94 -10.79
N ALA A 211 -0.76 33.17 -10.59
CA ALA A 211 -1.30 34.03 -11.64
C ALA A 211 -2.33 33.33 -12.56
N GLY A 212 -3.26 32.57 -11.97
CA GLY A 212 -4.30 31.82 -12.68
C GLY A 212 -3.83 30.55 -13.42
N LYS A 213 -2.54 30.28 -13.45
CA LYS A 213 -1.95 29.10 -14.09
C LYS A 213 -1.62 28.03 -13.05
N ARG A 214 -1.92 26.76 -13.35
CA ARG A 214 -1.53 25.63 -12.52
C ARG A 214 -0.02 25.48 -12.52
N THR A 215 0.57 25.33 -11.34
CA THR A 215 1.99 25.00 -11.18
C THR A 215 2.22 23.49 -11.22
N SER A 216 3.46 23.04 -11.17
CA SER A 216 3.82 21.63 -10.99
C SER A 216 3.74 21.17 -9.53
N TRP A 217 3.23 22.00 -8.64
CA TRP A 217 3.15 21.72 -7.21
C TRP A 217 1.70 21.52 -6.77
N ASP A 218 1.50 20.53 -5.93
CA ASP A 218 0.26 20.32 -5.19
C ASP A 218 0.57 20.42 -3.68
N SER A 219 -0.31 21.05 -2.90
CA SER A 219 -0.28 20.95 -1.45
C SER A 219 -0.91 19.63 -1.01
N VAL A 220 -0.38 19.06 0.06
CA VAL A 220 -0.80 17.75 0.58
C VAL A 220 -1.11 17.87 2.06
N ALA A 221 -2.22 17.26 2.50
CA ALA A 221 -2.55 17.05 3.89
C ALA A 221 -3.08 15.62 4.07
N TYR A 222 -2.72 14.95 5.16
CA TYR A 222 -3.08 13.54 5.33
C TYR A 222 -3.22 13.12 6.79
N VAL A 223 -3.95 12.02 6.95
CA VAL A 223 -4.05 11.25 8.18
C VAL A 223 -3.75 9.80 7.85
N ASP A 224 -2.79 9.24 8.56
CA ASP A 224 -2.42 7.83 8.49
C ASP A 224 -2.76 7.15 9.83
N ALA A 225 -3.17 5.90 9.76
CA ALA A 225 -3.41 5.09 10.94
C ALA A 225 -2.92 3.66 10.70
N GLY A 226 -2.43 2.99 11.73
CA GLY A 226 -2.03 1.60 11.59
C GLY A 226 -1.67 0.93 12.91
N ALA A 227 -1.63 -0.38 12.87
CA ALA A 227 -1.20 -1.23 13.97
C ALA A 227 -0.58 -2.53 13.46
N VAL A 228 0.31 -3.08 14.27
CA VAL A 228 0.91 -4.40 14.10
C VAL A 228 0.73 -5.17 15.39
N ALA A 229 0.34 -6.45 15.32
CA ALA A 229 0.11 -7.29 16.48
C ALA A 229 0.37 -8.77 16.19
N ASP A 230 0.51 -9.59 17.24
CA ASP A 230 0.59 -11.06 17.13
C ASP A 230 -0.77 -11.75 17.15
N ALA A 231 -1.84 -11.02 17.51
CA ALA A 231 -3.22 -11.48 17.48
C ALA A 231 -4.13 -10.36 16.95
N PRO A 232 -5.25 -10.69 16.28
CA PRO A 232 -6.18 -9.69 15.76
C PRO A 232 -6.71 -8.72 16.83
N SER A 233 -6.91 -9.19 18.07
CA SER A 233 -7.35 -8.38 19.21
C SER A 233 -6.32 -7.30 19.61
N GLY A 234 -5.04 -7.50 19.30
CA GLY A 234 -3.96 -6.55 19.60
C GLY A 234 -3.82 -5.42 18.59
N LEU A 235 -4.64 -5.39 17.52
CA LEU A 235 -4.63 -4.31 16.53
C LEU A 235 -5.24 -2.99 17.03
N HIS A 236 -5.64 -2.92 18.27
CA HIS A 236 -6.09 -1.70 18.95
C HIS A 236 -5.20 -1.39 20.16
N PRO A 237 -4.93 -0.10 20.42
CA PRO A 237 -5.30 1.10 19.66
C PRO A 237 -4.43 1.32 18.41
N LEU A 238 -5.02 1.91 17.38
CA LEU A 238 -4.28 2.32 16.18
C LEU A 238 -3.30 3.46 16.50
N ARG A 239 -2.13 3.43 15.90
CA ARG A 239 -1.16 4.53 15.91
C ARG A 239 -1.49 5.50 14.80
N ILE A 240 -1.72 6.76 15.13
CA ILE A 240 -2.17 7.79 14.19
C ILE A 240 -1.05 8.79 13.95
N GLY A 241 -0.84 9.13 12.68
CA GLY A 241 0.02 10.21 12.24
C GLY A 241 -0.76 11.21 11.40
N ILE A 242 -0.53 12.49 11.61
CA ILE A 242 -1.11 13.58 10.82
C ILE A 242 0.02 14.38 10.19
N GLY A 243 -0.17 14.83 8.97
CA GLY A 243 0.90 15.55 8.30
C GLY A 243 0.44 16.42 7.15
N THR A 244 1.37 17.28 6.71
CA THR A 244 1.19 18.17 5.57
C THR A 244 2.49 18.28 4.79
N GLY A 245 2.41 18.66 3.52
CA GLY A 245 3.56 18.78 2.67
C GLY A 245 3.26 19.32 1.29
N ALA A 246 4.20 19.07 0.38
CA ALA A 246 4.10 19.43 -1.01
C ALA A 246 4.46 18.24 -1.91
N LEU A 247 3.74 18.08 -3.00
CA LEU A 247 4.00 17.11 -4.03
C LEU A 247 4.42 17.85 -5.31
N TYR A 248 5.60 17.54 -5.82
CA TYR A 248 6.09 18.02 -7.09
C TYR A 248 5.83 17.01 -8.20
N ARG A 249 5.17 17.44 -9.27
CA ARG A 249 4.89 16.63 -10.46
C ARG A 249 6.08 16.70 -11.41
N SER A 250 7.04 15.79 -11.22
CA SER A 250 8.22 15.71 -12.09
C SER A 250 7.93 14.87 -13.35
N PRO A 251 8.70 15.01 -14.43
CA PRO A 251 8.56 14.17 -15.63
C PRO A 251 8.72 12.67 -15.37
N VAL A 252 9.46 12.30 -14.32
CA VAL A 252 9.71 10.89 -13.94
C VAL A 252 8.75 10.34 -12.90
N GLY A 253 7.81 11.18 -12.42
CA GLY A 253 6.82 10.78 -11.41
C GLY A 253 6.70 11.79 -10.26
N PRO A 254 5.77 11.57 -9.33
CA PRO A 254 5.57 12.45 -8.18
C PRO A 254 6.72 12.34 -7.18
N ILE A 255 7.15 13.49 -6.68
CA ILE A 255 8.09 13.62 -5.56
C ILE A 255 7.34 14.33 -4.45
N GLN A 256 7.14 13.66 -3.32
CA GLN A 256 6.39 14.22 -2.19
C GLN A 256 7.32 14.40 -1.00
N MET A 257 7.34 15.63 -0.47
CA MET A 257 8.03 16.00 0.75
C MET A 257 6.99 16.44 1.77
N SER A 258 7.05 15.90 2.98
CA SER A 258 6.06 16.21 4.03
C SER A 258 6.65 16.15 5.42
N VAL A 259 5.98 16.83 6.34
CA VAL A 259 6.22 16.74 7.78
C VAL A 259 5.01 16.10 8.42
N ALA A 260 5.24 15.10 9.27
CA ALA A 260 4.20 14.40 9.99
C ALA A 260 4.48 14.37 11.49
N TYR A 261 3.40 14.43 12.25
CA TYR A 261 3.41 14.31 13.70
C TYR A 261 2.76 13.00 14.13
N GLY A 262 3.51 12.17 14.85
CA GLY A 262 3.00 10.92 15.42
C GLY A 262 2.32 11.21 16.75
N LEU A 263 1.00 10.99 16.83
CA LEU A 263 0.21 11.34 18.02
C LEU A 263 0.62 10.58 19.28
N TYR A 264 1.17 9.39 19.14
CA TYR A 264 1.60 8.57 20.28
C TYR A 264 3.05 8.88 20.71
N THR A 265 3.94 9.12 19.74
CA THR A 265 5.36 9.38 20.02
C THR A 265 5.63 10.84 20.33
N HIS A 266 4.68 11.73 20.03
CA HIS A 266 4.82 13.19 20.13
C HIS A 266 6.04 13.74 19.40
N LYS A 267 6.40 13.13 18.25
CA LYS A 267 7.56 13.50 17.44
C LYS A 267 7.14 13.98 16.06
N LEU A 268 7.84 15.02 15.59
CA LEU A 268 7.79 15.45 14.19
C LEU A 268 8.84 14.69 13.39
N ARG A 269 8.46 14.27 12.16
CA ARG A 269 9.35 13.58 11.23
C ARG A 269 9.19 14.13 9.82
N LEU A 270 10.32 14.22 9.12
CA LEU A 270 10.34 14.50 7.69
C LEU A 270 10.18 13.21 6.91
N HIS A 271 9.39 13.27 5.84
CA HIS A 271 9.11 12.17 4.94
C HIS A 271 9.36 12.58 3.49
N LEU A 272 10.05 11.71 2.75
CA LEU A 272 10.32 11.86 1.32
C LEU A 272 9.84 10.62 0.59
N ASN A 273 8.91 10.79 -0.34
CA ASN A 273 8.39 9.68 -1.16
C ASN A 273 8.61 10.00 -2.65
N LEU A 274 9.09 9.01 -3.39
CA LEU A 274 9.32 9.07 -4.84
C LEU A 274 8.43 8.03 -5.53
N GLY A 275 7.55 8.49 -6.42
CA GLY A 275 6.65 7.62 -7.17
C GLY A 275 5.37 7.24 -6.43
N PHE A 276 4.65 6.26 -6.98
CA PHE A 276 3.47 5.66 -6.38
C PHE A 276 3.81 4.28 -5.84
N THR A 277 3.45 4.01 -4.60
CA THR A 277 3.50 2.68 -4.00
C THR A 277 2.13 2.01 -4.13
N PHE A 278 2.06 0.99 -4.97
CA PHE A 278 0.91 0.08 -5.06
C PHE A 278 1.38 -1.37 -5.22
#